data_9827a236cd31996ab682e3f193b2b34a
#
_entry.id   9827a236cd31996ab682e3f193b2b34a
#
_cell.length_a   1.000
_cell.length_b   1.000
_cell.length_c   1.000
_cell.angle_alpha   90.00
_cell.angle_beta   90.00
_cell.angle_gamma   90.00
#
_symmetry.space_group_name_H-M   'P 1'
#
loop_
_entity.id
_entity.type
_entity.pdbx_description
1 polymer ?
#
loop_
_entity_poly.entity_id
_entity_poly.type
_entity_poly.pdbx_seq_one_letter_code
_entity_poly.pdbx_strand_id
1 'polypeptide(L)'
;MIPILLTATVNPQGMKGANFDVSERIEMYKDALKFYAEKGLKVVFAENSGFINLSQLHSDMSRMANRDSQSIKDCFDYKNMEFVDVSGPEYDQSRGKGYNETILLHKAVNASKFVQEAGCFFKITGRLKVLNIEKLLEEISKLSLSSSLSFAADCKDHKVYEWLHMPINGHVGECRYWFASVEFFETMMWPRYDELNDYPPNICLAEDLMLDVCRNTRGLPGCRDRFRTQARISGKGGHNLGKGWSFFYSTDNDSLALKVKCGLRQVLRWVMPWWKV
;
A
#
# COMPACT_ATOMS: atom_id res chain seq x y z
N MET A 1 -1.20 2.46 18.49
CA MET A 1 -1.95 1.91 17.31
C MET A 1 -1.11 2.20 16.07
N ILE A 2 -0.89 1.21 15.19
CA ILE A 2 -0.13 1.38 13.95
C ILE A 2 -0.97 2.20 12.96
N PRO A 3 -0.50 3.37 12.48
CA PRO A 3 -1.22 4.15 11.50
C PRO A 3 -1.15 3.53 10.10
N ILE A 4 -2.24 3.68 9.34
CA ILE A 4 -2.33 3.34 7.91
C ILE A 4 -1.87 4.56 7.11
N LEU A 5 -0.79 4.44 6.34
CA LEU A 5 -0.30 5.48 5.44
C LEU A 5 -0.78 5.21 4.02
N LEU A 6 -1.74 5.99 3.55
CA LEU A 6 -2.30 5.94 2.20
C LEU A 6 -1.55 6.89 1.28
N THR A 7 -0.89 6.34 0.24
CA THR A 7 -0.19 7.13 -0.78
C THR A 7 -1.13 7.53 -1.91
N ALA A 8 -1.18 8.80 -2.26
CA ALA A 8 -2.08 9.32 -3.28
C ALA A 8 -1.38 10.27 -4.27
N THR A 9 -1.71 10.10 -5.54
CA THR A 9 -1.45 11.05 -6.62
C THR A 9 -2.75 11.25 -7.36
N VAL A 10 -3.47 12.32 -7.05
CA VAL A 10 -4.80 12.56 -7.63
C VAL A 10 -4.70 12.93 -9.09
N ASN A 11 -3.85 13.90 -9.40
CA ASN A 11 -3.55 14.29 -10.77
C ASN A 11 -2.15 13.79 -11.17
N PRO A 12 -2.01 12.71 -11.94
CA PRO A 12 -0.72 12.19 -12.38
C PRO A 12 -0.07 13.04 -13.48
N GLN A 13 -0.66 14.17 -13.88
CA GLN A 13 -0.12 15.15 -14.84
C GLN A 13 0.42 14.54 -16.14
N GLY A 14 -0.26 13.52 -16.67
CA GLY A 14 0.17 12.86 -17.92
C GLY A 14 1.25 11.79 -17.77
N MET A 15 1.58 11.37 -16.54
CA MET A 15 2.52 10.26 -16.32
C MET A 15 2.09 9.03 -17.12
N LYS A 16 3.02 8.47 -17.91
CA LYS A 16 2.75 7.30 -18.75
C LYS A 16 2.22 6.13 -17.92
N GLY A 17 1.20 5.46 -18.44
CA GLY A 17 0.56 4.33 -17.78
C GLY A 17 -0.30 4.69 -16.55
N ALA A 18 -0.55 5.98 -16.28
CA ALA A 18 -1.56 6.37 -15.32
C ALA A 18 -2.95 6.15 -15.93
N ASN A 19 -3.77 5.35 -15.25
CA ASN A 19 -5.16 5.11 -15.59
C ASN A 19 -6.07 6.03 -14.79
N PHE A 20 -7.27 6.20 -15.29
CA PHE A 20 -8.38 6.93 -14.68
C PHE A 20 -8.22 8.45 -14.76
N ASP A 21 -9.35 9.10 -15.00
CA ASP A 21 -9.42 10.54 -14.87
C ASP A 21 -9.34 10.99 -13.40
N VAL A 22 -9.18 12.30 -13.21
CA VAL A 22 -9.03 12.88 -11.87
C VAL A 22 -10.27 12.65 -11.01
N SER A 23 -11.47 12.76 -11.58
CA SER A 23 -12.72 12.58 -10.84
C SER A 23 -12.89 11.13 -10.36
N GLU A 24 -12.61 10.16 -11.21
CA GLU A 24 -12.65 8.74 -10.85
C GLU A 24 -11.61 8.41 -9.75
N ARG A 25 -10.42 9.00 -9.83
CA ARG A 25 -9.38 8.83 -8.80
C ARG A 25 -9.82 9.40 -7.45
N ILE A 26 -10.44 10.58 -7.44
CA ILE A 26 -10.97 11.20 -6.22
C ILE A 26 -11.98 10.26 -5.55
N GLU A 27 -12.93 9.71 -6.30
CA GLU A 27 -13.94 8.82 -5.74
C GLU A 27 -13.31 7.51 -5.21
N MET A 28 -12.31 6.95 -5.88
CA MET A 28 -11.59 5.79 -5.37
C MET A 28 -10.85 6.09 -4.05
N TYR A 29 -10.24 7.28 -3.91
CA TYR A 29 -9.60 7.67 -2.67
C TYR A 29 -10.60 7.90 -1.53
N LYS A 30 -11.73 8.56 -1.81
CA LYS A 30 -12.82 8.75 -0.84
C LYS A 30 -13.37 7.42 -0.33
N ASP A 31 -13.61 6.46 -1.23
CA ASP A 31 -14.10 5.12 -0.87
C ASP A 31 -13.10 4.36 0.03
N ALA A 32 -11.79 4.45 -0.27
CA ALA A 32 -10.78 3.85 0.57
C ALA A 32 -10.67 4.54 1.94
N LEU A 33 -10.68 5.87 1.99
CA LEU A 33 -10.67 6.66 3.23
C LEU A 33 -11.87 6.31 4.12
N LYS A 34 -13.08 6.28 3.55
CA LYS A 34 -14.31 5.88 4.25
C LYS A 34 -14.15 4.49 4.85
N PHE A 35 -13.69 3.51 4.08
CA PHE A 35 -13.49 2.13 4.53
C PHE A 35 -12.57 2.02 5.75
N TYR A 36 -11.43 2.73 5.77
CA TYR A 36 -10.51 2.68 6.92
C TYR A 36 -11.00 3.48 8.12
N ALA A 37 -11.70 4.58 7.89
CA ALA A 37 -12.31 5.38 8.94
C ALA A 37 -13.42 4.64 9.67
N GLU A 38 -14.29 3.91 8.95
CA GLU A 38 -15.35 3.07 9.53
C GLU A 38 -14.79 1.96 10.44
N LYS A 39 -13.53 1.60 10.28
CA LYS A 39 -12.83 0.64 11.15
C LYS A 39 -12.17 1.29 12.37
N GLY A 40 -12.31 2.59 12.55
CA GLY A 40 -11.71 3.33 13.67
C GLY A 40 -10.18 3.37 13.64
N LEU A 41 -9.55 3.18 12.48
CA LEU A 41 -8.10 3.16 12.35
C LEU A 41 -7.51 4.57 12.27
N LYS A 42 -6.28 4.76 12.77
CA LYS A 42 -5.50 5.98 12.47
C LYS A 42 -5.08 5.95 11.00
N VAL A 43 -5.48 6.97 10.24
CA VAL A 43 -5.23 7.05 8.79
C VAL A 43 -4.45 8.33 8.48
N VAL A 44 -3.36 8.18 7.76
CA VAL A 44 -2.60 9.28 7.16
C VAL A 44 -2.84 9.24 5.65
N PHE A 45 -3.40 10.29 5.08
CA PHE A 45 -3.58 10.42 3.65
C PHE A 45 -2.56 11.42 3.10
N ALA A 46 -1.56 10.92 2.39
CA ALA A 46 -0.49 11.72 1.81
C ALA A 46 -0.70 11.89 0.31
N GLU A 47 -0.78 13.14 -0.16
CA GLU A 47 -1.08 13.50 -1.54
C GLU A 47 0.05 14.39 -2.12
N ASN A 48 0.55 14.05 -3.31
CA ASN A 48 1.72 14.72 -3.88
C ASN A 48 1.46 15.55 -5.15
N SER A 49 0.25 15.54 -5.68
CA SER A 49 -0.02 16.31 -6.91
C SER A 49 -0.45 17.77 -6.65
N GLY A 50 -0.74 18.12 -5.40
CA GLY A 50 -1.24 19.43 -5.01
C GLY A 50 -2.59 19.79 -5.65
N PHE A 51 -3.25 18.83 -6.28
CA PHE A 51 -4.49 19.06 -7.03
C PHE A 51 -5.72 19.15 -6.13
N ILE A 52 -5.76 18.40 -5.03
CA ILE A 52 -6.86 18.43 -4.07
C ILE A 52 -6.55 19.44 -2.97
N ASN A 53 -7.50 20.32 -2.70
CA ASN A 53 -7.54 21.03 -1.44
C ASN A 53 -7.86 20.00 -0.33
N LEU A 54 -6.84 19.58 0.41
CA LEU A 54 -6.96 18.57 1.46
C LEU A 54 -7.92 19.00 2.57
N SER A 55 -8.01 20.31 2.86
CA SER A 55 -9.00 20.84 3.81
C SER A 55 -10.42 20.66 3.32
N GLN A 56 -10.65 20.82 2.00
CA GLN A 56 -11.94 20.57 1.39
C GLN A 56 -12.29 19.07 1.41
N LEU A 57 -11.34 18.19 1.08
CA LEU A 57 -11.54 16.75 1.16
C LEU A 57 -11.91 16.31 2.58
N HIS A 58 -11.20 16.82 3.58
CA HIS A 58 -11.51 16.58 4.98
C HIS A 58 -12.92 17.05 5.35
N SER A 59 -13.32 18.26 4.90
CA SER A 59 -14.65 18.80 5.12
C SER A 59 -15.74 17.96 4.44
N ASP A 60 -15.52 17.50 3.21
CA ASP A 60 -16.46 16.66 2.47
C ASP A 60 -16.64 15.30 3.12
N MET A 61 -15.55 14.68 3.58
CA MET A 61 -15.59 13.43 4.34
C MET A 61 -16.40 13.62 5.63
N SER A 62 -16.18 14.75 6.35
CA SER A 62 -16.94 15.10 7.57
C SER A 62 -18.44 15.24 7.34
N ARG A 63 -18.83 15.85 6.21
CA ARG A 63 -20.26 15.99 5.83
C ARG A 63 -20.90 14.66 5.45
N MET A 64 -20.16 13.77 4.78
CA MET A 64 -20.66 12.43 4.40
C MET A 64 -21.00 11.62 5.66
N ALA A 65 -20.12 11.63 6.67
CA ALA A 65 -20.38 10.97 7.94
C ALA A 65 -21.64 11.49 8.65
N ASN A 66 -21.85 12.80 8.66
CA ASN A 66 -23.03 13.40 9.30
C ASN A 66 -24.34 13.07 8.60
N ARG A 67 -24.33 12.78 7.28
CA ARG A 67 -25.53 12.39 6.52
C ARG A 67 -25.93 10.93 6.76
N ASP A 68 -24.94 10.04 6.88
CA ASP A 68 -25.18 8.62 7.13
C ASP A 68 -25.51 8.33 8.60
N SER A 69 -25.34 9.31 9.50
CA SER A 69 -25.42 9.13 10.96
C SER A 69 -26.84 9.02 11.55
N GLN A 70 -27.91 9.00 10.74
CA GLN A 70 -29.24 8.63 11.26
C GLN A 70 -29.39 7.10 11.51
N SER A 71 -28.50 6.27 10.99
CA SER A 71 -28.50 4.82 11.22
C SER A 71 -27.16 4.21 11.72
N ILE A 72 -26.07 4.98 11.69
CA ILE A 72 -24.73 4.49 12.08
C ILE A 72 -24.11 5.50 13.07
N LYS A 73 -24.60 5.49 14.31
CA LYS A 73 -24.20 6.47 15.34
C LYS A 73 -22.78 6.28 15.92
N ASP A 74 -21.99 5.27 15.55
CA ASP A 74 -20.92 4.83 16.47
C ASP A 74 -19.48 4.82 15.95
N CYS A 75 -19.13 5.12 14.67
CA CYS A 75 -17.79 4.77 14.21
C CYS A 75 -17.02 5.75 13.33
N PHE A 76 -17.49 6.97 13.06
CA PHE A 76 -16.73 7.87 12.20
C PHE A 76 -15.98 8.94 12.99
N ASP A 77 -14.78 8.61 13.50
CA ASP A 77 -13.94 9.57 14.22
C ASP A 77 -12.88 10.19 13.32
N TYR A 78 -13.16 11.39 12.79
CA TYR A 78 -12.21 12.18 11.99
C TYR A 78 -10.96 12.60 12.75
N LYS A 79 -10.96 12.52 14.08
CA LYS A 79 -9.78 12.78 14.91
C LYS A 79 -8.68 11.78 14.63
N ASN A 80 -9.02 10.64 14.03
CA ASN A 80 -8.08 9.60 13.62
C ASN A 80 -7.61 9.75 12.16
N MET A 81 -7.89 10.88 11.49
CA MET A 81 -7.43 11.14 10.12
C MET A 81 -6.48 12.32 10.06
N GLU A 82 -5.36 12.14 9.42
CA GLU A 82 -4.36 13.15 9.10
C GLU A 82 -4.21 13.29 7.59
N PHE A 83 -4.31 14.51 7.08
CA PHE A 83 -4.13 14.82 5.66
C PHE A 83 -2.83 15.58 5.48
N VAL A 84 -1.92 15.04 4.68
CA VAL A 84 -0.57 15.59 4.49
C VAL A 84 -0.38 15.94 3.02
N ASP A 85 -0.22 17.24 2.73
CA ASP A 85 0.20 17.70 1.42
C ASP A 85 1.72 17.57 1.34
N VAL A 86 2.18 16.72 0.43
CA VAL A 86 3.60 16.47 0.16
C VAL A 86 3.97 16.85 -1.27
N SER A 87 3.17 17.71 -1.91
CA SER A 87 3.49 18.26 -3.24
C SER A 87 4.82 19.03 -3.23
N GLY A 88 5.46 19.10 -4.39
CA GLY A 88 6.74 19.83 -4.50
C GLY A 88 7.44 19.56 -5.83
N PRO A 89 8.54 20.28 -6.09
CA PRO A 89 9.27 20.24 -7.36
C PRO A 89 10.15 19.00 -7.53
N GLU A 90 10.39 18.22 -6.49
CA GLU A 90 11.31 17.07 -6.50
C GLU A 90 10.72 15.82 -7.19
N TYR A 91 9.45 15.84 -7.57
CA TYR A 91 8.84 14.74 -8.32
C TYR A 91 9.29 14.78 -9.78
N ASP A 92 9.84 13.65 -10.23
CA ASP A 92 10.32 13.48 -11.60
C ASP A 92 9.52 12.41 -12.32
N GLN A 93 8.64 12.85 -13.23
CA GLN A 93 7.80 11.94 -14.01
C GLN A 93 8.61 11.04 -14.95
N SER A 94 9.83 11.46 -15.35
CA SER A 94 10.70 10.69 -16.22
C SER A 94 11.26 9.42 -15.54
N ARG A 95 11.25 9.39 -14.21
CA ARG A 95 11.68 8.27 -13.37
C ARG A 95 10.56 7.26 -13.06
N GLY A 96 9.32 7.62 -13.32
CA GLY A 96 8.16 6.74 -13.17
C GLY A 96 7.52 6.74 -11.76
N LYS A 97 6.67 5.74 -11.53
CA LYS A 97 5.79 5.70 -10.35
C LYS A 97 6.54 5.31 -9.09
N GLY A 98 7.43 4.32 -9.18
CA GLY A 98 8.18 3.79 -8.04
C GLY A 98 9.03 4.85 -7.37
N TYR A 99 9.80 5.61 -8.15
CA TYR A 99 10.60 6.72 -7.70
C TYR A 99 9.75 7.78 -6.98
N ASN A 100 8.70 8.25 -7.66
CA ASN A 100 7.85 9.31 -7.13
C ASN A 100 7.06 8.88 -5.88
N GLU A 101 6.60 7.64 -5.79
CA GLU A 101 5.93 7.11 -4.60
C GLU A 101 6.89 7.03 -3.41
N THR A 102 8.17 6.73 -3.64
CA THR A 102 9.16 6.67 -2.55
C THR A 102 9.49 8.06 -1.99
N ILE A 103 9.58 9.10 -2.84
CA ILE A 103 9.70 10.49 -2.38
C ILE A 103 8.46 10.90 -1.57
N LEU A 104 7.26 10.58 -2.07
CA LEU A 104 6.02 10.84 -1.35
C LEU A 104 6.04 10.19 0.04
N LEU A 105 6.44 8.92 0.12
CA LEU A 105 6.52 8.18 1.37
C LEU A 105 7.48 8.83 2.37
N HIS A 106 8.69 9.17 1.94
CA HIS A 106 9.67 9.81 2.82
C HIS A 106 9.17 11.15 3.37
N LYS A 107 8.59 12.00 2.53
CA LYS A 107 7.98 13.25 2.97
C LYS A 107 6.82 13.02 3.95
N ALA A 108 5.93 12.08 3.64
CA ALA A 108 4.78 11.77 4.46
C ALA A 108 5.18 11.19 5.83
N VAL A 109 6.17 10.30 5.86
CA VAL A 109 6.72 9.74 7.10
C VAL A 109 7.25 10.86 7.99
N ASN A 110 8.01 11.80 7.43
CA ASN A 110 8.60 12.89 8.19
C ASN A 110 7.58 13.96 8.65
N ALA A 111 6.51 14.19 7.88
CA ALA A 111 5.51 15.21 8.17
C ALA A 111 4.36 14.71 9.08
N SER A 112 4.08 13.41 9.08
CA SER A 112 2.94 12.85 9.80
C SER A 112 3.20 12.71 11.29
N LYS A 113 2.37 13.37 12.10
CA LYS A 113 2.39 13.21 13.57
C LYS A 113 2.05 11.79 13.99
N PHE A 114 1.06 11.16 13.35
CA PHE A 114 0.66 9.80 13.68
C PHE A 114 1.77 8.78 13.45
N VAL A 115 2.52 8.94 12.35
CA VAL A 115 3.65 8.06 12.03
C VAL A 115 4.79 8.30 13.01
N GLN A 116 5.14 9.55 13.29
CA GLN A 116 6.22 9.90 14.20
C GLN A 116 5.94 9.42 15.63
N GLU A 117 4.72 9.64 16.15
CA GLU A 117 4.31 9.15 17.47
C GLU A 117 4.33 7.62 17.58
N ALA A 118 3.96 6.91 16.50
CA ALA A 118 3.93 5.46 16.48
C ALA A 118 5.31 4.82 16.23
N GLY A 119 6.25 5.56 15.63
CA GLY A 119 7.55 5.07 15.17
C GLY A 119 7.47 4.02 14.05
N CYS A 120 6.28 3.83 13.47
CA CYS A 120 6.03 2.83 12.42
C CYS A 120 4.77 3.17 11.63
N PHE A 121 4.58 2.51 10.49
CA PHE A 121 3.39 2.67 9.64
C PHE A 121 3.08 1.42 8.81
N PHE A 122 1.83 1.28 8.41
CA PHE A 122 1.39 0.31 7.41
C PHE A 122 1.06 1.04 6.12
N LYS A 123 1.92 0.94 5.13
CA LYS A 123 1.72 1.58 3.82
C LYS A 123 0.65 0.84 3.02
N ILE A 124 -0.26 1.58 2.40
CA ILE A 124 -1.20 1.06 1.39
C ILE A 124 -1.28 2.06 0.24
N THR A 125 -1.34 1.56 -1.00
CA THR A 125 -1.68 2.39 -2.15
C THR A 125 -3.09 2.97 -1.97
N GLY A 126 -3.22 4.28 -1.91
CA GLY A 126 -4.35 5.00 -1.29
C GLY A 126 -5.75 4.72 -1.83
N ARG A 127 -5.90 4.19 -3.05
CA ARG A 127 -7.18 3.78 -3.65
C ARG A 127 -7.57 2.33 -3.38
N LEU A 128 -6.74 1.57 -2.65
CA LEU A 128 -6.98 0.17 -2.37
C LEU A 128 -7.49 -0.04 -0.95
N LYS A 129 -8.41 -0.99 -0.79
CA LYS A 129 -8.91 -1.47 0.49
C LYS A 129 -8.32 -2.84 0.80
N VAL A 130 -7.72 -3.00 1.95
CA VAL A 130 -7.31 -4.30 2.48
C VAL A 130 -8.41 -4.78 3.41
N LEU A 131 -9.29 -5.65 2.91
CA LEU A 131 -10.56 -6.01 3.56
C LEU A 131 -10.38 -6.66 4.93
N ASN A 132 -9.28 -7.32 5.16
CA ASN A 132 -8.92 -7.99 6.41
C ASN A 132 -7.73 -7.32 7.12
N ILE A 133 -7.68 -6.00 7.06
CA ILE A 133 -6.56 -5.19 7.57
C ILE A 133 -6.31 -5.42 9.06
N GLU A 134 -7.36 -5.60 9.88
CA GLU A 134 -7.23 -5.80 11.33
C GLU A 134 -6.39 -7.03 11.66
N LYS A 135 -6.55 -8.13 10.89
CA LYS A 135 -5.76 -9.36 11.07
C LYS A 135 -4.28 -9.15 10.75
N LEU A 136 -3.99 -8.32 9.73
CA LEU A 136 -2.61 -7.96 9.38
C LEU A 136 -1.99 -7.07 10.45
N LEU A 137 -2.72 -6.08 10.94
CA LEU A 137 -2.26 -5.20 12.02
C LEU A 137 -2.03 -5.97 13.33
N GLU A 138 -2.89 -6.93 13.67
CA GLU A 138 -2.67 -7.83 14.80
C GLU A 138 -1.40 -8.67 14.63
N GLU A 139 -1.16 -9.19 13.44
CA GLU A 139 0.06 -9.95 13.14
C GLU A 139 1.33 -9.09 13.28
N ILE A 140 1.28 -7.84 12.80
CA ILE A 140 2.39 -6.90 12.84
C ILE A 140 2.65 -6.38 14.25
N SER A 141 1.62 -6.14 15.04
CA SER A 141 1.78 -5.65 16.41
C SER A 141 2.69 -6.55 17.25
N LYS A 142 2.69 -7.84 16.94
CA LYS A 142 3.57 -8.84 17.58
C LYS A 142 5.03 -8.75 17.10
N LEU A 143 5.26 -8.17 15.90
CA LEU A 143 6.61 -7.94 15.36
C LEU A 143 7.22 -6.65 15.90
N SER A 144 6.47 -5.56 15.90
CA SER A 144 6.94 -4.24 16.29
C SER A 144 7.43 -4.15 17.74
N LEU A 145 6.98 -5.08 18.60
CA LEU A 145 7.44 -5.17 19.98
C LEU A 145 8.81 -5.85 20.14
N SER A 146 9.35 -6.47 19.09
CA SER A 146 10.55 -7.29 19.17
C SER A 146 11.84 -6.61 18.69
N SER A 147 11.74 -5.52 17.93
CA SER A 147 12.91 -4.81 17.37
C SER A 147 12.56 -3.40 16.92
N SER A 148 13.49 -2.44 17.06
CA SER A 148 13.37 -1.10 16.48
C SER A 148 13.39 -1.15 14.95
N LEU A 149 14.12 -2.09 14.38
CA LEU A 149 14.12 -2.40 12.95
C LEU A 149 13.08 -3.47 12.64
N SER A 150 11.85 -3.03 12.31
CA SER A 150 10.75 -3.94 12.00
C SER A 150 10.22 -3.72 10.59
N PHE A 151 10.00 -4.83 9.87
CA PHE A 151 9.53 -4.82 8.49
C PHE A 151 8.66 -6.05 8.20
N ALA A 152 7.62 -5.86 7.42
CA ALA A 152 6.82 -6.97 6.87
C ALA A 152 6.25 -6.62 5.50
N ALA A 153 6.50 -7.47 4.53
CA ALA A 153 5.92 -7.39 3.20
C ALA A 153 5.56 -8.79 2.69
N ASP A 154 4.75 -8.87 1.64
CA ASP A 154 4.57 -10.11 0.90
C ASP A 154 5.52 -10.12 -0.31
N CYS A 155 6.35 -11.13 -0.45
CA CYS A 155 7.06 -11.36 -1.70
C CYS A 155 6.78 -12.76 -2.23
N LYS A 156 6.80 -12.87 -3.55
CA LYS A 156 6.95 -14.15 -4.25
C LYS A 156 8.43 -14.32 -4.57
N ASP A 157 8.97 -15.47 -4.27
CA ASP A 157 10.37 -15.76 -4.55
C ASP A 157 10.53 -17.27 -4.78
N HIS A 158 10.07 -17.75 -5.94
CA HIS A 158 10.05 -19.16 -6.29
C HIS A 158 10.15 -19.38 -7.81
N LYS A 159 10.69 -20.54 -8.20
CA LYS A 159 10.91 -20.94 -9.61
C LYS A 159 9.79 -21.79 -10.21
N VAL A 160 8.65 -21.94 -9.53
CA VAL A 160 7.56 -22.83 -9.99
C VAL A 160 7.06 -22.45 -11.38
N TYR A 161 6.89 -21.14 -11.63
CA TYR A 161 6.40 -20.68 -12.93
C TYR A 161 7.42 -20.89 -14.05
N GLU A 162 8.71 -20.76 -13.75
CA GLU A 162 9.80 -21.06 -14.69
C GLU A 162 9.80 -22.56 -15.04
N TRP A 163 9.67 -23.44 -14.03
CA TRP A 163 9.60 -24.88 -14.25
C TRP A 163 8.39 -25.31 -15.06
N LEU A 164 7.27 -24.59 -14.92
CA LEU A 164 6.04 -24.85 -15.66
C LEU A 164 5.98 -24.09 -16.99
N HIS A 165 7.08 -23.40 -17.39
CA HIS A 165 7.14 -22.56 -18.58
C HIS A 165 6.00 -21.55 -18.70
N MET A 166 5.52 -21.02 -17.57
CA MET A 166 4.44 -20.04 -17.52
C MET A 166 5.01 -18.62 -17.69
N PRO A 167 4.37 -17.73 -18.46
CA PRO A 167 4.81 -16.34 -18.62
C PRO A 167 4.42 -15.47 -17.43
N ILE A 168 4.72 -15.95 -16.22
CA ILE A 168 4.40 -15.30 -14.95
C ILE A 168 5.70 -15.17 -14.15
N ASN A 169 5.99 -13.97 -13.66
CA ASN A 169 7.14 -13.74 -12.81
C ASN A 169 6.90 -14.35 -11.41
N GLY A 170 7.77 -15.26 -10.99
CA GLY A 170 7.82 -15.86 -9.66
C GLY A 170 8.64 -15.05 -8.64
N HIS A 171 9.26 -13.96 -9.07
CA HIS A 171 10.16 -13.13 -8.27
C HIS A 171 9.63 -11.69 -8.26
N VAL A 172 8.79 -11.35 -7.28
CA VAL A 172 8.10 -10.06 -7.20
C VAL A 172 7.89 -9.66 -5.74
N GLY A 173 8.31 -8.46 -5.37
CA GLY A 173 7.96 -7.82 -4.10
C GLY A 173 6.58 -7.16 -4.15
N GLU A 174 5.85 -7.18 -3.06
CA GLU A 174 4.53 -6.56 -2.95
C GLU A 174 4.67 -5.08 -2.55
N CYS A 175 4.34 -4.17 -3.45
CA CYS A 175 4.44 -2.73 -3.23
C CYS A 175 3.10 -2.07 -2.86
N ARG A 176 1.97 -2.76 -3.02
CA ARG A 176 0.64 -2.19 -2.74
C ARG A 176 0.37 -2.01 -1.26
N TYR A 177 0.93 -2.89 -0.43
CA TYR A 177 0.83 -2.84 1.03
C TYR A 177 2.05 -3.50 1.67
N TRP A 178 2.57 -2.89 2.72
CA TRP A 178 3.66 -3.38 3.53
C TRP A 178 3.77 -2.57 4.82
N PHE A 179 4.51 -3.07 5.80
CA PHE A 179 4.74 -2.45 7.09
C PHE A 179 6.23 -2.18 7.26
N ALA A 180 6.55 -1.06 7.88
CA ALA A 180 7.90 -0.79 8.38
C ALA A 180 7.87 0.09 9.65
N SER A 181 8.90 -0.06 10.50
CA SER A 181 9.28 1.00 11.42
C SER A 181 9.88 2.18 10.63
N VAL A 182 9.79 3.38 11.20
CA VAL A 182 10.41 4.57 10.60
C VAL A 182 11.92 4.36 10.43
N GLU A 183 12.58 3.81 11.46
CA GLU A 183 14.01 3.51 11.42
C GLU A 183 14.37 2.53 10.28
N PHE A 184 13.57 1.47 10.08
CA PHE A 184 13.80 0.54 8.97
C PHE A 184 13.64 1.24 7.61
N PHE A 185 12.59 2.03 7.44
CA PHE A 185 12.35 2.75 6.19
C PHE A 185 13.51 3.70 5.87
N GLU A 186 13.94 4.50 6.84
CA GLU A 186 15.01 5.49 6.68
C GLU A 186 16.39 4.87 6.45
N THR A 187 16.65 3.68 7.00
CA THR A 187 17.98 3.05 6.90
C THR A 187 18.11 2.02 5.78
N MET A 188 17.03 1.32 5.44
CA MET A 188 17.07 0.19 4.52
C MET A 188 16.38 0.43 3.18
N MET A 189 15.41 1.34 3.12
CA MET A 189 14.62 1.60 1.91
C MET A 189 14.91 2.97 1.30
N TRP A 190 14.81 4.02 2.09
CA TRP A 190 15.00 5.38 1.61
C TRP A 190 16.37 5.61 0.94
N PRO A 191 17.51 5.17 1.46
CA PRO A 191 18.82 5.40 0.81
C PRO A 191 18.94 4.84 -0.61
N ARG A 192 18.03 3.95 -0.98
CA ARG A 192 17.99 3.28 -2.28
C ARG A 192 16.99 3.90 -3.28
N TYR A 193 16.32 5.01 -2.91
CA TYR A 193 15.29 5.62 -3.75
C TYR A 193 15.81 6.01 -5.14
N ASP A 194 17.09 6.38 -5.22
CA ASP A 194 17.71 6.83 -6.46
C ASP A 194 18.02 5.68 -7.45
N GLU A 195 17.94 4.42 -7.00
CA GLU A 195 17.99 3.26 -7.89
C GLU A 195 16.70 3.11 -8.74
N LEU A 196 15.56 3.64 -8.24
CA LEU A 196 14.25 3.43 -8.84
C LEU A 196 14.09 4.17 -10.17
N ASN A 197 13.68 3.41 -11.20
CA ASN A 197 13.39 3.93 -12.54
C ASN A 197 12.50 2.94 -13.30
N ASP A 198 11.33 3.39 -13.76
CA ASP A 198 10.39 2.54 -14.49
C ASP A 198 10.73 2.43 -15.99
N TYR A 199 11.76 3.14 -16.49
CA TYR A 199 12.06 3.27 -17.91
C TYR A 199 13.49 2.86 -18.30
N PRO A 200 13.69 2.37 -19.56
CA PRO A 200 15.04 2.10 -20.07
C PRO A 200 15.93 3.35 -20.06
N PRO A 201 17.29 3.19 -19.99
CA PRO A 201 17.99 1.91 -20.06
C PRO A 201 18.13 1.18 -18.71
N ASN A 202 17.99 1.85 -17.59
CA ASN A 202 18.26 1.30 -16.26
C ASN A 202 16.94 1.09 -15.51
N ILE A 203 16.22 0.03 -15.88
CA ILE A 203 14.94 -0.27 -15.21
C ILE A 203 15.21 -0.90 -13.86
N CYS A 204 14.66 -0.30 -12.81
CA CYS A 204 14.57 -0.86 -11.46
C CYS A 204 13.18 -0.52 -10.91
N LEU A 205 12.28 -1.46 -10.94
CA LEU A 205 10.91 -1.27 -10.46
C LEU A 205 10.87 -1.27 -8.92
N ALA A 206 9.85 -0.63 -8.35
CA ALA A 206 9.63 -0.69 -6.91
C ALA A 206 9.45 -2.13 -6.40
N GLU A 207 8.87 -2.99 -7.23
CA GLU A 207 8.71 -4.42 -6.97
C GLU A 207 10.06 -5.17 -6.90
N ASP A 208 11.04 -4.77 -7.70
CA ASP A 208 12.38 -5.35 -7.70
C ASP A 208 13.15 -4.92 -6.43
N LEU A 209 13.09 -3.62 -6.10
CA LEU A 209 13.67 -3.10 -4.86
C LEU A 209 13.05 -3.78 -3.64
N MET A 210 11.73 -3.91 -3.60
CA MET A 210 11.03 -4.55 -2.48
C MET A 210 11.42 -6.02 -2.33
N LEU A 211 11.55 -6.76 -3.43
CA LEU A 211 12.02 -8.14 -3.41
C LEU A 211 13.44 -8.25 -2.85
N ASP A 212 14.31 -7.34 -3.26
CA ASP A 212 15.70 -7.31 -2.78
C ASP A 212 15.77 -6.98 -1.29
N VAL A 213 15.00 -6.01 -0.81
CA VAL A 213 14.84 -5.73 0.62
C VAL A 213 14.36 -6.97 1.38
N CYS A 214 13.35 -7.68 0.87
CA CYS A 214 12.85 -8.92 1.49
C CYS A 214 13.93 -10.00 1.57
N ARG A 215 14.75 -10.15 0.53
CA ARG A 215 15.84 -11.14 0.51
C ARG A 215 16.93 -10.80 1.51
N ASN A 216 17.36 -9.54 1.56
CA ASN A 216 18.43 -9.07 2.42
C ASN A 216 18.05 -9.05 3.91
N THR A 217 16.76 -8.96 4.22
CA THR A 217 16.24 -8.93 5.60
C THR A 217 15.71 -10.28 6.08
N ARG A 218 15.75 -11.31 5.22
CA ARG A 218 15.26 -12.65 5.55
C ARG A 218 16.02 -13.23 6.75
N GLY A 219 15.26 -13.58 7.78
CA GLY A 219 15.82 -14.15 9.02
C GLY A 219 16.27 -13.12 10.06
N LEU A 220 16.23 -11.82 9.75
CA LEU A 220 16.49 -10.80 10.76
C LEU A 220 15.34 -10.72 11.77
N PRO A 221 15.65 -10.54 13.07
CA PRO A 221 14.62 -10.29 14.08
C PRO A 221 13.75 -9.08 13.71
N GLY A 222 12.42 -9.20 13.87
CA GLY A 222 11.49 -8.13 13.50
C GLY A 222 11.16 -8.04 12.01
N CYS A 223 11.83 -8.79 11.12
CA CYS A 223 11.61 -8.74 9.68
C CYS A 223 10.86 -9.99 9.17
N ARG A 224 9.93 -9.77 8.26
CA ARG A 224 9.19 -10.84 7.55
C ARG A 224 9.03 -10.50 6.07
N ASP A 225 9.37 -11.46 5.23
CA ASP A 225 9.19 -11.41 3.79
C ASP A 225 7.85 -12.02 3.32
N ARG A 226 6.98 -12.39 4.28
CA ARG A 226 5.63 -12.89 4.02
C ARG A 226 4.73 -12.79 5.25
N PHE A 227 3.52 -12.24 5.09
CA PHE A 227 2.48 -12.31 6.10
C PHE A 227 1.96 -13.75 6.22
N ARG A 228 1.63 -14.18 7.44
CA ARG A 228 0.92 -15.45 7.67
C ARG A 228 -0.52 -15.37 7.16
N THR A 229 -1.12 -14.19 7.28
CA THR A 229 -2.45 -13.88 6.79
C THR A 229 -2.39 -13.46 5.33
N GLN A 230 -3.16 -14.13 4.45
CA GLN A 230 -3.32 -13.70 3.07
C GLN A 230 -4.11 -12.38 3.04
N ALA A 231 -3.51 -11.31 2.54
CA ALA A 231 -4.22 -10.05 2.36
C ALA A 231 -5.32 -10.19 1.29
N ARG A 232 -6.49 -9.63 1.59
CA ARG A 232 -7.62 -9.53 0.68
C ARG A 232 -7.75 -8.08 0.21
N ILE A 233 -7.40 -7.84 -1.04
CA ILE A 233 -7.36 -6.49 -1.61
C ILE A 233 -8.60 -6.29 -2.47
N SER A 234 -9.24 -5.12 -2.32
CA SER A 234 -10.31 -4.63 -3.17
C SER A 234 -9.95 -3.27 -3.75
N GLY A 235 -10.35 -3.01 -4.99
CA GLY A 235 -10.11 -1.76 -5.70
C GLY A 235 -9.55 -1.98 -7.10
N LYS A 236 -9.23 -0.87 -7.78
CA LYS A 236 -8.74 -0.90 -9.16
C LYS A 236 -7.22 -0.69 -9.20
N GLY A 237 -6.50 -1.49 -9.98
CA GLY A 237 -5.07 -1.33 -10.25
C GLY A 237 -4.79 -0.07 -11.08
N GLY A 238 -3.66 0.59 -10.80
CA GLY A 238 -3.28 1.82 -11.48
C GLY A 238 -2.54 1.64 -12.81
N HIS A 239 -2.36 0.42 -13.29
CA HIS A 239 -1.69 0.16 -14.55
C HIS A 239 -2.67 0.13 -15.71
N ASN A 240 -2.31 0.82 -16.80
CA ASN A 240 -2.96 0.68 -18.09
C ASN A 240 -2.32 -0.51 -18.82
N LEU A 241 -3.03 -1.63 -18.90
CA LEU A 241 -2.57 -2.82 -19.62
C LEU A 241 -2.73 -2.72 -21.14
N GLY A 242 -3.06 -1.54 -21.66
CA GLY A 242 -3.51 -1.38 -23.04
C GLY A 242 -4.94 -1.93 -23.24
N LYS A 243 -5.65 -1.47 -24.27
CA LYS A 243 -7.02 -1.91 -24.61
C LYS A 243 -8.10 -1.68 -23.52
N GLY A 244 -7.92 -0.73 -22.60
CA GLY A 244 -8.93 -0.38 -21.58
C GLY A 244 -9.11 -1.40 -20.45
N TRP A 245 -8.19 -2.38 -20.31
CA TRP A 245 -8.23 -3.34 -19.21
C TRP A 245 -7.55 -2.76 -17.97
N SER A 246 -8.31 -2.59 -16.89
CA SER A 246 -7.78 -2.35 -15.56
C SER A 246 -7.82 -3.62 -14.74
N PHE A 247 -6.79 -3.85 -13.93
CA PHE A 247 -6.85 -4.92 -12.95
C PHE A 247 -7.87 -4.57 -11.87
N PHE A 248 -8.93 -5.37 -11.78
CA PHE A 248 -9.80 -5.37 -10.61
C PHE A 248 -9.22 -6.36 -9.62
N TYR A 249 -8.92 -5.87 -8.42
CA TYR A 249 -8.66 -6.74 -7.29
C TYR A 249 -9.99 -7.24 -6.74
N SER A 250 -9.96 -8.43 -6.14
CA SER A 250 -11.15 -9.09 -5.63
C SER A 250 -12.01 -8.15 -4.77
N THR A 251 -13.30 -8.16 -5.03
CA THR A 251 -14.32 -7.44 -4.28
C THR A 251 -15.06 -8.42 -3.36
N ASP A 252 -15.99 -7.94 -2.54
CA ASP A 252 -16.86 -8.79 -1.72
C ASP A 252 -17.69 -9.79 -2.54
N ASN A 253 -17.83 -9.53 -3.85
CA ASN A 253 -18.51 -10.39 -4.82
C ASN A 253 -17.56 -11.37 -5.54
N ASP A 254 -16.48 -11.80 -4.91
CA ASP A 254 -15.55 -12.76 -5.48
C ASP A 254 -16.26 -14.02 -5.96
N SER A 255 -15.89 -14.47 -7.15
CA SER A 255 -16.34 -15.77 -7.64
C SER A 255 -15.89 -16.90 -6.70
N LEU A 256 -16.64 -18.00 -6.66
CA LEU A 256 -16.29 -19.17 -5.84
C LEU A 256 -14.84 -19.62 -6.11
N ALA A 257 -14.41 -19.58 -7.37
CA ALA A 257 -13.04 -19.92 -7.77
C ALA A 257 -11.98 -19.02 -7.09
N LEU A 258 -12.23 -17.72 -6.99
CA LEU A 258 -11.32 -16.80 -6.29
C LEU A 258 -11.30 -17.07 -4.78
N LYS A 259 -12.45 -17.34 -4.18
CA LYS A 259 -12.53 -17.72 -2.75
C LYS A 259 -11.75 -18.99 -2.47
N VAL A 260 -11.90 -20.02 -3.30
CA VAL A 260 -11.14 -21.28 -3.19
C VAL A 260 -9.63 -21.02 -3.37
N LYS A 261 -9.23 -20.25 -4.37
CA LYS A 261 -7.83 -19.87 -4.60
C LYS A 261 -7.23 -19.15 -3.38
N CYS A 262 -7.96 -18.19 -2.80
CA CYS A 262 -7.51 -17.48 -1.59
C CYS A 262 -7.42 -18.42 -0.39
N GLY A 263 -8.38 -19.34 -0.23
CA GLY A 263 -8.36 -20.35 0.81
C GLY A 263 -7.15 -21.28 0.69
N LEU A 264 -6.88 -21.80 -0.50
CA LEU A 264 -5.70 -22.64 -0.77
C LEU A 264 -4.40 -21.90 -0.46
N ARG A 265 -4.27 -20.64 -0.89
CA ARG A 265 -3.10 -19.82 -0.55
C ARG A 265 -2.96 -19.61 0.96
N GLN A 266 -4.06 -19.41 1.67
CA GLN A 266 -4.02 -19.29 3.14
C GLN A 266 -3.54 -20.58 3.80
N VAL A 267 -4.02 -21.74 3.36
CA VAL A 267 -3.56 -23.04 3.85
C VAL A 267 -2.07 -23.24 3.57
N LEU A 268 -1.62 -22.94 2.35
CA LEU A 268 -0.19 -23.02 1.99
C LEU A 268 0.69 -22.12 2.87
N ARG A 269 0.22 -20.92 3.25
CA ARG A 269 0.94 -20.03 4.17
C ARG A 269 1.13 -20.65 5.56
N TRP A 270 0.20 -21.47 6.01
CA TRP A 270 0.29 -22.13 7.31
C TRP A 270 1.13 -23.40 7.29
N VAL A 271 0.93 -24.23 6.27
CA VAL A 271 1.56 -25.56 6.17
C VAL A 271 2.98 -25.47 5.60
N MET A 272 3.20 -24.53 4.68
CA MET A 272 4.49 -24.34 3.97
C MET A 272 4.93 -22.87 4.01
N PRO A 273 5.25 -22.31 5.18
CA PRO A 273 5.58 -20.89 5.32
C PRO A 273 6.85 -20.50 4.56
N TRP A 274 7.74 -21.45 4.27
CA TRP A 274 8.95 -21.25 3.49
C TRP A 274 8.69 -21.18 1.97
N TRP A 275 7.57 -21.70 1.50
CA TRP A 275 7.25 -21.71 0.07
C TRP A 275 6.52 -20.42 -0.33
N LYS A 276 7.25 -19.48 -0.90
CA LYS A 276 6.81 -18.11 -1.21
C LYS A 276 5.98 -18.02 -2.51
N VAL A 277 4.84 -18.74 -2.59
CA VAL A 277 3.94 -18.81 -3.75
C VAL A 277 2.81 -17.79 -3.68
#